data_3d5961ec63279ddda71fe87da841d8e7
#
_entry.id   3d5961ec63279ddda71fe87da841d8e7
#
_cell.length_a   1.000
_cell.length_b   1.000
_cell.length_c   1.000
_cell.angle_alpha   90.00
_cell.angle_beta   90.00
_cell.angle_gamma   90.00
#
_symmetry.space_group_name_H-M   'P 1'
#
loop_
_entity.id
_entity.type
_entity.pdbx_description
1 polymer ?
#
loop_
_entity_poly.entity_id
_entity_poly.type
_entity_poly.pdbx_seq_one_letter_code
_entity_poly.pdbx_strand_id
1 'polypeptide(L)'
;MSLVDTVLSRRSVRRYDPKEIPKDVLDQILEAGRQAPSAANKQPWHFIVLSDSEIKKELSKGLFNRFIKDAPVTIVGCAHKDRIAGKWSIVSTTIALQNMVVAAWGMGVGSCWIGDFNEERVKRLLSIPEGWNIVALVTFGYPAEKPQSRKKKPVEEIVGFNKF
;
A
#
# COMPACT_ATOMS: atom_id res chain seq x y z
N MET A 1 5.51 -21.59 -1.15
CA MET A 1 5.86 -20.68 -0.02
C MET A 1 4.68 -20.71 0.95
N SER A 2 4.93 -20.94 2.24
CA SER A 2 3.85 -20.88 3.23
C SER A 2 3.37 -19.43 3.43
N LEU A 3 2.22 -19.22 4.07
CA LEU A 3 1.74 -17.88 4.40
C LEU A 3 2.75 -17.14 5.30
N VAL A 4 3.33 -17.85 6.26
CA VAL A 4 4.36 -17.29 7.16
C VAL A 4 5.59 -16.87 6.36
N ASP A 5 6.08 -17.71 5.45
CA ASP A 5 7.22 -17.38 4.58
C ASP A 5 6.93 -16.14 3.73
N THR A 6 5.70 -15.99 3.23
CA THR A 6 5.27 -14.83 2.45
C THR A 6 5.42 -13.54 3.27
N VAL A 7 4.95 -13.56 4.52
CA VAL A 7 5.07 -12.41 5.43
C VAL A 7 6.53 -12.10 5.75
N LEU A 8 7.32 -13.11 6.09
CA LEU A 8 8.71 -12.95 6.52
C LEU A 8 9.65 -12.58 5.37
N SER A 9 9.39 -13.06 4.16
CA SER A 9 10.21 -12.79 2.97
C SER A 9 9.87 -11.49 2.25
N ARG A 10 8.68 -10.90 2.50
CA ARG A 10 8.26 -9.67 1.82
C ARG A 10 9.27 -8.53 1.99
N ARG A 11 9.56 -7.85 0.88
CA ARG A 11 10.46 -6.69 0.83
C ARG A 11 9.81 -5.53 0.09
N SER A 12 10.26 -4.31 0.39
CA SER A 12 9.90 -3.13 -0.41
C SER A 12 10.70 -3.12 -1.70
N VAL A 13 10.00 -3.06 -2.82
CA VAL A 13 10.54 -3.04 -4.18
C VAL A 13 10.37 -1.64 -4.77
N ARG A 14 11.44 -1.08 -5.34
CA ARG A 14 11.47 0.27 -5.92
C ARG A 14 11.99 0.28 -7.37
N ARG A 15 12.36 -0.88 -7.91
CA ARG A 15 12.72 -1.05 -9.32
C ARG A 15 11.83 -2.14 -9.90
N TYR A 16 11.08 -1.78 -10.91
CA TYR A 16 10.07 -2.63 -11.50
C TYR A 16 10.43 -3.02 -12.92
N ASP A 17 10.09 -4.25 -13.27
CA ASP A 17 10.02 -4.69 -14.65
C ASP A 17 8.85 -3.94 -15.33
N PRO A 18 8.99 -3.48 -16.59
CA PRO A 18 7.91 -2.80 -17.31
C PRO A 18 6.70 -3.69 -17.62
N LYS A 19 6.76 -4.96 -17.25
CA LYS A 19 5.67 -5.92 -17.43
C LYS A 19 4.41 -5.49 -16.66
N GLU A 20 3.29 -5.42 -17.35
CA GLU A 20 1.99 -5.15 -16.74
C GLU A 20 1.56 -6.26 -15.75
N ILE A 21 0.79 -5.87 -14.75
CA ILE A 21 0.13 -6.82 -13.85
C ILE A 21 -1.15 -7.30 -14.56
N PRO A 22 -1.33 -8.61 -14.81
CA PRO A 22 -2.56 -9.14 -15.38
C PRO A 22 -3.78 -8.74 -14.55
N LYS A 23 -4.91 -8.53 -15.23
CA LYS A 23 -6.14 -8.08 -14.57
C LYS A 23 -6.60 -9.01 -13.45
N ASP A 24 -6.54 -10.31 -13.65
CA ASP A 24 -6.92 -11.31 -12.66
C ASP A 24 -6.02 -11.30 -11.42
N VAL A 25 -4.73 -11.01 -11.57
CA VAL A 25 -3.79 -10.81 -10.45
C VAL A 25 -4.10 -9.51 -9.71
N LEU A 26 -4.38 -8.43 -10.43
CA LEU A 26 -4.77 -7.15 -9.82
C LEU A 26 -6.10 -7.29 -9.07
N ASP A 27 -7.08 -7.98 -9.64
CA ASP A 27 -8.37 -8.24 -9.00
C ASP A 27 -8.19 -9.02 -7.69
N GLN A 28 -7.29 -10.01 -7.64
CA GLN A 28 -6.97 -10.76 -6.42
C GLN A 28 -6.30 -9.87 -5.36
N ILE A 29 -5.42 -8.97 -5.76
CA ILE A 29 -4.80 -7.99 -4.86
C ILE A 29 -5.88 -7.09 -4.24
N LEU A 30 -6.77 -6.55 -5.06
CA LEU A 30 -7.86 -5.68 -4.59
C LEU A 30 -8.84 -6.44 -3.69
N GLU A 31 -9.15 -7.69 -4.02
CA GLU A 31 -10.01 -8.56 -3.20
C GLU A 31 -9.39 -8.84 -1.83
N ALA A 32 -8.09 -9.06 -1.75
CA ALA A 32 -7.39 -9.21 -0.46
C ALA A 32 -7.54 -7.97 0.42
N GLY A 33 -7.52 -6.78 -0.17
CA GLY A 33 -7.81 -5.53 0.55
C GLY A 33 -9.28 -5.44 0.99
N ARG A 34 -10.21 -5.80 0.13
CA ARG A 34 -11.64 -5.79 0.42
C ARG A 34 -12.01 -6.73 1.59
N GLN A 35 -11.32 -7.85 1.72
CA GLN A 35 -11.53 -8.83 2.79
C GLN A 35 -10.89 -8.45 4.13
N ALA A 36 -10.24 -7.31 4.22
CA ALA A 36 -9.64 -6.86 5.46
C ALA A 36 -10.69 -6.61 6.57
N PRO A 37 -10.38 -6.88 7.82
CA PRO A 37 -11.24 -6.49 8.92
C PRO A 37 -11.28 -4.97 9.08
N SER A 38 -12.42 -4.46 9.53
CA SER A 38 -12.59 -3.06 9.89
C SER A 38 -13.42 -2.90 11.17
N ALA A 39 -13.22 -1.80 11.89
CA ALA A 39 -13.98 -1.53 13.10
C ALA A 39 -15.50 -1.56 12.80
N ALA A 40 -16.23 -2.40 13.54
CA ALA A 40 -17.66 -2.64 13.33
C ALA A 40 -18.05 -2.95 11.86
N ASN A 41 -17.13 -3.53 11.10
CA ASN A 41 -17.28 -3.82 9.67
C ASN A 41 -17.69 -2.60 8.82
N LYS A 42 -17.24 -1.41 9.21
CA LYS A 42 -17.60 -0.14 8.55
C LYS A 42 -16.97 0.04 7.17
N GLN A 43 -15.87 -0.67 6.87
CA GLN A 43 -15.20 -0.65 5.57
C GLN A 43 -14.94 0.78 5.05
N PRO A 44 -14.27 1.64 5.86
CA PRO A 44 -14.19 3.09 5.64
C PRO A 44 -13.15 3.49 4.60
N TRP A 45 -12.79 2.60 3.72
CA TRP A 45 -11.76 2.79 2.70
C TRP A 45 -12.32 3.05 1.31
N HIS A 46 -11.54 3.77 0.53
CA HIS A 46 -11.68 3.86 -0.91
C HIS A 46 -10.29 3.73 -1.53
N PHE A 47 -10.18 2.94 -2.59
CA PHE A 47 -8.93 2.71 -3.28
C PHE A 47 -8.99 3.27 -4.68
N ILE A 48 -8.00 4.13 -5.03
CA ILE A 48 -7.86 4.63 -6.39
C ILE A 48 -6.70 3.88 -7.03
N VAL A 49 -6.99 3.15 -8.11
CA VAL A 49 -5.99 2.40 -8.88
C VAL A 49 -5.49 3.27 -10.01
N LEU A 50 -4.20 3.54 -10.02
CA LEU A 50 -3.54 4.41 -10.99
C LEU A 50 -2.66 3.58 -11.91
N SER A 51 -3.01 3.54 -13.20
CA SER A 51 -2.18 3.03 -14.31
C SER A 51 -1.77 4.14 -15.28
N ASP A 52 -2.46 5.28 -15.27
CA ASP A 52 -2.18 6.42 -16.13
C ASP A 52 -0.76 6.97 -15.93
N SER A 53 0.01 7.05 -17.01
CA SER A 53 1.42 7.43 -16.99
C SER A 53 1.66 8.88 -16.57
N GLU A 54 0.78 9.80 -16.99
CA GLU A 54 0.94 11.23 -16.70
C GLU A 54 0.62 11.51 -15.23
N ILE A 55 -0.43 10.88 -14.68
CA ILE A 55 -0.75 10.97 -13.25
C ILE A 55 0.41 10.42 -12.40
N LYS A 56 0.94 9.24 -12.75
CA LYS A 56 2.07 8.64 -12.04
C LYS A 56 3.33 9.51 -12.12
N LYS A 57 3.59 10.14 -13.27
CA LYS A 57 4.69 11.08 -13.47
C LYS A 57 4.55 12.31 -12.57
N GLU A 58 3.33 12.86 -12.46
CA GLU A 58 3.09 13.96 -11.52
C GLU A 58 3.35 13.54 -10.06
N LEU A 59 2.90 12.36 -9.64
CA LEU A 59 3.14 11.84 -8.30
C LEU A 59 4.62 11.53 -8.03
N SER A 60 5.42 11.29 -9.06
CA SER A 60 6.86 10.96 -8.96
C SER A 60 7.77 12.17 -8.75
N LYS A 61 7.26 13.39 -8.72
CA LYS A 61 8.06 14.63 -8.59
C LYS A 61 8.64 14.88 -7.19
N GLY A 62 8.38 14.00 -6.22
CA GLY A 62 8.99 14.06 -4.89
C GLY A 62 10.42 13.51 -4.85
N LEU A 63 11.16 13.81 -3.78
CA LEU A 63 12.55 13.40 -3.65
C LEU A 63 12.70 11.86 -3.55
N PHE A 64 11.79 11.20 -2.81
CA PHE A 64 11.84 9.76 -2.54
C PHE A 64 10.83 8.94 -3.37
N ASN A 65 10.07 9.57 -4.28
CA ASN A 65 8.91 8.98 -4.95
C ASN A 65 9.15 8.73 -6.45
N ARG A 66 10.36 8.94 -6.95
CA ARG A 66 10.68 8.90 -8.38
C ARG A 66 10.30 7.58 -9.06
N PHE A 67 10.30 6.48 -8.32
CA PHE A 67 9.97 5.15 -8.84
C PHE A 67 8.46 4.91 -9.07
N ILE A 68 7.58 5.83 -8.64
CA ILE A 68 6.13 5.74 -8.90
C ILE A 68 5.85 5.66 -10.41
N LYS A 69 6.55 6.47 -11.21
CA LYS A 69 6.36 6.51 -12.67
C LYS A 69 6.68 5.17 -13.35
N ASP A 70 7.60 4.40 -12.76
CA ASP A 70 8.10 3.15 -13.31
C ASP A 70 7.28 1.92 -12.83
N ALA A 71 6.45 2.08 -11.80
CA ALA A 71 5.57 1.02 -11.33
C ALA A 71 4.38 0.84 -12.28
N PRO A 72 4.03 -0.38 -12.70
CA PRO A 72 2.84 -0.63 -13.51
C PRO A 72 1.57 -0.08 -12.88
N VAL A 73 1.38 -0.28 -11.58
CA VAL A 73 0.21 0.16 -10.83
C VAL A 73 0.63 0.88 -9.55
N THR A 74 -0.10 1.95 -9.21
CA THR A 74 -0.05 2.58 -7.88
C THR A 74 -1.46 2.63 -7.30
N ILE A 75 -1.63 2.20 -6.06
CA ILE A 75 -2.90 2.28 -5.35
C ILE A 75 -2.81 3.37 -4.29
N VAL A 76 -3.76 4.30 -4.33
CA VAL A 76 -3.93 5.33 -3.29
C VAL A 76 -5.00 4.86 -2.33
N GLY A 77 -4.64 4.63 -1.07
CA GLY A 77 -5.58 4.26 -0.02
C GLY A 77 -6.14 5.48 0.68
N CYS A 78 -7.44 5.68 0.58
CA CYS A 78 -8.17 6.77 1.21
C CYS A 78 -9.03 6.26 2.36
N ALA A 79 -9.02 6.96 3.49
CA ALA A 79 -9.85 6.68 4.67
C ALA A 79 -10.88 7.79 4.89
N HIS A 80 -12.15 7.42 5.05
CA HIS A 80 -13.20 8.40 5.32
C HIS A 80 -13.00 9.08 6.68
N LYS A 81 -13.19 10.41 6.74
CA LYS A 81 -13.14 11.21 7.95
C LYS A 81 -14.45 11.06 8.75
N ASP A 82 -14.71 9.90 9.29
CA ASP A 82 -15.86 9.68 10.13
C ASP A 82 -15.57 10.16 11.55
N ARG A 83 -16.46 10.94 12.15
CA ARG A 83 -16.34 11.44 13.52
C ARG A 83 -16.28 10.31 14.56
N ILE A 84 -17.00 9.22 14.33
CA ILE A 84 -17.10 8.08 15.27
C ILE A 84 -15.94 7.12 15.07
N ALA A 85 -15.48 6.94 13.83
CA ALA A 85 -14.49 5.95 13.44
C ALA A 85 -13.16 6.55 12.96
N GLY A 86 -12.95 7.88 13.02
CA GLY A 86 -11.84 8.57 12.34
C GLY A 86 -10.46 7.94 12.54
N LYS A 87 -10.08 7.66 13.80
CA LYS A 87 -8.85 6.92 14.14
C LYS A 87 -8.86 5.50 13.55
N TRP A 88 -9.96 4.80 13.67
CA TRP A 88 -10.11 3.43 13.19
C TRP A 88 -10.25 3.34 11.67
N SER A 89 -10.72 4.40 11.00
CA SER A 89 -10.75 4.47 9.54
C SER A 89 -9.36 4.37 8.95
N ILE A 90 -8.39 5.11 9.50
CA ILE A 90 -6.98 5.04 9.09
C ILE A 90 -6.41 3.64 9.37
N VAL A 91 -6.62 3.10 10.57
CA VAL A 91 -6.15 1.76 10.96
C VAL A 91 -6.74 0.69 10.02
N SER A 92 -8.06 0.71 9.80
CA SER A 92 -8.74 -0.25 8.93
C SER A 92 -8.22 -0.18 7.48
N THR A 93 -8.03 1.03 6.94
CA THR A 93 -7.48 1.22 5.59
C THR A 93 -6.03 0.76 5.50
N THR A 94 -5.23 0.97 6.55
CA THR A 94 -3.86 0.46 6.64
C THR A 94 -3.82 -1.06 6.62
N ILE A 95 -4.72 -1.72 7.35
CA ILE A 95 -4.82 -3.19 7.34
C ILE A 95 -5.19 -3.68 5.95
N ALA A 96 -6.15 -3.03 5.28
CA ALA A 96 -6.55 -3.40 3.92
C ALA A 96 -5.40 -3.26 2.91
N LEU A 97 -4.68 -2.15 2.93
CA LEU A 97 -3.48 -1.98 2.10
C LEU A 97 -2.40 -3.01 2.41
N GLN A 98 -2.20 -3.37 3.69
CA GLN A 98 -1.21 -4.39 4.05
C GLN A 98 -1.63 -5.79 3.57
N ASN A 99 -2.92 -6.13 3.60
CA ASN A 99 -3.41 -7.37 2.99
C ASN A 99 -3.09 -7.41 1.49
N MET A 100 -3.33 -6.32 0.75
CA MET A 100 -2.96 -6.22 -0.67
C MET A 100 -1.47 -6.46 -0.87
N VAL A 101 -0.62 -5.85 -0.04
CA VAL A 101 0.85 -5.95 -0.11
C VAL A 101 1.33 -7.38 0.13
N VAL A 102 0.74 -8.09 1.10
CA VAL A 102 1.11 -9.49 1.40
C VAL A 102 0.62 -10.43 0.30
N ALA A 103 -0.63 -10.26 -0.15
CA ALA A 103 -1.19 -11.05 -1.24
C ALA A 103 -0.38 -10.89 -2.53
N ALA A 104 -0.05 -9.65 -2.90
CA ALA A 104 0.78 -9.34 -4.07
C ALA A 104 2.13 -10.08 -4.00
N TRP A 105 2.81 -10.03 -2.84
CA TRP A 105 4.09 -10.70 -2.66
C TRP A 105 3.99 -12.21 -2.83
N GLY A 106 2.93 -12.82 -2.31
CA GLY A 106 2.64 -14.26 -2.50
C GLY A 106 2.43 -14.66 -3.97
N MET A 107 2.02 -13.71 -4.81
CA MET A 107 1.83 -13.87 -6.26
C MET A 107 3.05 -13.41 -7.09
N GLY A 108 4.19 -13.09 -6.45
CA GLY A 108 5.39 -12.62 -7.13
C GLY A 108 5.37 -11.14 -7.52
N VAL A 109 4.36 -10.38 -7.11
CA VAL A 109 4.25 -8.93 -7.34
C VAL A 109 4.87 -8.18 -6.16
N GLY A 110 5.90 -7.39 -6.44
CA GLY A 110 6.55 -6.51 -5.48
C GLY A 110 5.74 -5.26 -5.21
N SER A 111 5.98 -4.65 -4.05
CA SER A 111 5.30 -3.42 -3.67
C SER A 111 6.17 -2.51 -2.81
N CYS A 112 5.83 -1.22 -2.74
CA CYS A 112 6.44 -0.29 -1.81
C CYS A 112 5.41 0.68 -1.25
N TRP A 113 5.39 0.82 0.08
CA TRP A 113 4.66 1.86 0.79
C TRP A 113 5.33 3.21 0.62
N ILE A 114 4.52 4.25 0.38
CA ILE A 114 4.95 5.62 0.24
C ILE A 114 4.10 6.48 1.18
N GLY A 115 4.76 7.05 2.20
CA GLY A 115 4.16 7.98 3.14
C GLY A 115 4.63 9.43 2.93
N ASP A 116 5.70 9.63 2.15
CA ASP A 116 6.24 10.94 1.84
C ASP A 116 5.60 11.49 0.56
N PHE A 117 4.49 12.22 0.72
CA PHE A 117 3.80 12.91 -0.38
C PHE A 117 3.09 14.16 0.15
N ASN A 118 2.86 15.13 -0.73
CA ASN A 118 2.04 16.29 -0.40
C ASN A 118 0.55 15.91 -0.58
N GLU A 119 -0.16 15.74 0.55
CA GLU A 119 -1.55 15.28 0.57
C GLU A 119 -2.48 16.18 -0.24
N GLU A 120 -2.38 17.50 -0.08
CA GLU A 120 -3.21 18.47 -0.78
C GLU A 120 -3.01 18.43 -2.30
N ARG A 121 -1.76 18.24 -2.73
CA ARG A 121 -1.45 18.08 -4.14
C ARG A 121 -2.06 16.79 -4.72
N VAL A 122 -1.95 15.68 -3.99
CA VAL A 122 -2.53 14.39 -4.43
C VAL A 122 -4.06 14.49 -4.47
N LYS A 123 -4.68 15.11 -3.47
CA LYS A 123 -6.14 15.33 -3.45
C LYS A 123 -6.61 16.13 -4.66
N ARG A 124 -5.96 17.24 -4.98
CA ARG A 124 -6.30 18.04 -6.17
C ARG A 124 -6.11 17.25 -7.47
N LEU A 125 -4.97 16.56 -7.60
CA LEU A 125 -4.65 15.79 -8.81
C LEU A 125 -5.69 14.68 -9.09
N LEU A 126 -6.18 14.03 -8.03
CA LEU A 126 -7.09 12.88 -8.13
C LEU A 126 -8.54 13.23 -7.78
N SER A 127 -8.86 14.52 -7.59
CA SER A 127 -10.20 14.99 -7.24
C SER A 127 -10.77 14.30 -5.98
N ILE A 128 -9.93 14.04 -4.98
CA ILE A 128 -10.33 13.40 -3.73
C ILE A 128 -11.09 14.41 -2.86
N PRO A 129 -12.34 14.11 -2.45
CA PRO A 129 -13.14 15.02 -1.64
C PRO A 129 -12.54 15.28 -0.24
N GLU A 130 -12.88 16.43 0.37
CA GLU A 130 -12.40 16.81 1.72
C GLU A 130 -12.76 15.80 2.82
N GLY A 131 -13.84 15.06 2.67
CA GLY A 131 -14.27 14.00 3.60
C GLY A 131 -13.31 12.80 3.68
N TRP A 132 -12.18 12.81 2.96
CA TRP A 132 -11.22 11.71 2.90
C TRP A 132 -9.81 12.15 3.27
N ASN A 133 -9.10 11.28 4.03
CA ASN A 133 -7.66 11.38 4.26
C ASN A 133 -6.94 10.38 3.37
N ILE A 134 -5.77 10.74 2.85
CA ILE A 134 -4.91 9.80 2.16
C ILE A 134 -4.04 9.10 3.21
N VAL A 135 -4.17 7.78 3.32
CA VAL A 135 -3.39 6.97 4.27
C VAL A 135 -1.98 6.71 3.74
N ALA A 136 -1.90 6.27 2.50
CA ALA A 136 -0.64 6.01 1.82
C ALA A 136 -0.87 5.83 0.31
N LEU A 137 0.23 5.93 -0.44
CA LEU A 137 0.33 5.38 -1.79
C LEU A 137 1.11 4.08 -1.71
N VAL A 138 0.71 3.07 -2.48
CA VAL A 138 1.44 1.80 -2.57
C VAL A 138 1.64 1.46 -4.04
N THR A 139 2.89 1.31 -4.45
CA THR A 139 3.24 0.86 -5.81
C THR A 139 3.23 -0.65 -5.89
N PHE A 140 2.84 -1.20 -7.06
CA PHE A 140 2.84 -2.62 -7.37
C PHE A 140 3.45 -2.87 -8.75
N GLY A 141 4.23 -3.94 -8.87
CA GLY A 141 4.85 -4.37 -10.12
C GLY A 141 5.78 -5.56 -9.93
N TYR A 142 6.17 -6.21 -11.00
CA TYR A 142 7.14 -7.30 -10.91
C TYR A 142 8.53 -6.75 -10.56
N PRO A 143 9.24 -7.36 -9.58
CA PRO A 143 10.55 -6.86 -9.16
C PRO A 143 11.61 -6.98 -10.25
N ALA A 144 12.27 -5.87 -10.61
CA ALA A 144 13.51 -5.84 -11.40
C ALA A 144 14.77 -5.80 -10.52
N GLU A 145 14.62 -6.08 -9.23
CA GLU A 145 15.70 -6.09 -8.24
C GLU A 145 15.48 -7.22 -7.23
N LYS A 146 16.54 -7.62 -6.55
CA LYS A 146 16.47 -8.51 -5.37
C LYS A 146 16.72 -7.69 -4.11
N PRO A 147 15.65 -7.14 -3.49
CA PRO A 147 15.83 -6.27 -2.32
C PRO A 147 16.43 -7.04 -1.15
N GLN A 148 17.47 -6.49 -0.55
CA GLN A 148 18.08 -7.10 0.61
C GLN A 148 17.25 -6.91 1.87
N SER A 149 17.34 -7.87 2.79
CA SER A 149 16.74 -7.74 4.12
C SER A 149 17.49 -6.65 4.90
N ARG A 150 16.74 -5.73 5.50
CA ARG A 150 17.29 -4.80 6.48
C ARG A 150 17.22 -5.42 7.87
N LYS A 151 18.24 -5.17 8.71
CA LYS A 151 18.24 -5.59 10.11
C LYS A 151 16.96 -5.12 10.80
N LYS A 152 16.32 -6.00 11.53
CA LYS A 152 15.17 -5.71 12.40
C LYS A 152 15.64 -5.71 13.84
N LYS A 153 14.91 -5.02 14.71
CA LYS A 153 15.11 -5.15 16.15
C LYS A 153 14.85 -6.60 16.56
N PRO A 154 15.59 -7.13 17.51
CA PRO A 154 15.29 -8.44 18.10
C PRO A 154 13.93 -8.41 18.80
N VAL A 155 13.30 -9.58 18.92
CA VAL A 155 11.94 -9.68 19.46
C VAL A 155 11.86 -9.16 20.90
N GLU A 156 12.91 -9.36 21.68
CA GLU A 156 13.04 -8.97 23.06
C GLU A 156 12.97 -7.45 23.29
N GLU A 157 13.31 -6.66 22.24
CA GLU A 157 13.23 -5.19 22.30
C GLU A 157 11.82 -4.65 22.01
N ILE A 158 10.93 -5.48 21.48
CA ILE A 158 9.62 -5.04 21.00
C ILE A 158 8.43 -5.79 21.62
N VAL A 159 8.72 -6.76 22.49
CA VAL A 159 7.70 -7.59 23.14
C VAL A 159 7.89 -7.53 24.64
N GLY A 160 6.87 -7.14 25.37
CA GLY A 160 6.75 -7.28 26.83
C GLY A 160 5.69 -8.32 27.18
N PHE A 161 5.87 -9.04 28.29
CA PHE A 161 4.90 -10.00 28.81
C PHE A 161 4.20 -9.40 30.03
N ASN A 162 2.86 -9.29 29.95
CA ASN A 162 1.93 -8.79 30.97
C ASN A 162 2.05 -7.28 31.28
N LYS A 163 3.18 -6.65 31.05
CA LYS A 163 3.42 -5.20 31.22
C LYS A 163 4.51 -4.73 30.27
N PHE A 164 4.60 -3.40 30.10
CA PHE A 164 5.62 -2.74 29.28
C PHE A 164 7.02 -2.96 29.88
#